data_87eb0c502ed608c94c1614e1add3f291
#
_entry.id   87eb0c502ed608c94c1614e1add3f291
#
_cell.length_a   1.000
_cell.length_b   1.000
_cell.length_c   1.000
_cell.angle_alpha   90.00
_cell.angle_beta   90.00
_cell.angle_gamma   90.00
#
_symmetry.space_group_name_H-M   'P 1'
#
loop_
_entity.id
_entity.type
_entity.pdbx_description
1 polymer ?
#
loop_
_entity_poly.entity_id
_entity_poly.type
_entity_poly.pdbx_seq_one_letter_code
_entity_poly.pdbx_strand_id
1 'polypeptide(L)'
;MGFATHLGPWLLGTVKDTTGTTAGTVRNTGATQVSQQVPLVAGSAVSVWIPAGSIIRDVQTYMTTGAVGTPNVTVGGTIIGTVSTAAGLNSLVVTAGNVGTMANVGATDAQLSYTATAASAGVLSVTYTVRGSDGVGYPVGQQN
;
A
#
# COMPACT_ATOMS: atom_id res chain seq x y z
N MET A 1 2.79 -4.37 -42.66
CA MET A 1 3.14 -4.25 -42.27
C MET A 1 3.49 -4.09 -41.40
N GLY A 2 3.58 -4.10 -41.16
CA GLY A 2 3.92 -3.93 -40.41
C GLY A 2 4.13 -3.39 -39.63
N PHE A 3 4.04 -2.91 -39.42
CA PHE A 3 4.30 -2.47 -38.68
C PHE A 3 3.84 -2.46 -37.71
N ALA A 4 3.34 -2.51 -37.83
CA ALA A 4 2.85 -2.47 -37.05
C ALA A 4 3.08 -2.96 -36.17
N THR A 5 3.02 -3.25 -36.24
CA THR A 5 3.28 -3.77 -35.57
C THR A 5 4.06 -3.51 -34.75
N HIS A 6 4.59 -3.09 -34.86
CA HIS A 6 5.40 -2.86 -34.08
C HIS A 6 5.04 -2.20 -33.18
N LEU A 7 4.29 -1.83 -33.36
CA LEU A 7 3.84 -1.30 -32.52
C LEU A 7 3.78 -2.06 -31.68
N GLY A 8 3.90 -2.82 -32.06
CA GLY A 8 3.88 -3.79 -31.29
C GLY A 8 4.31 -3.56 -30.01
N PRO A 9 5.22 -3.07 -29.88
CA PRO A 9 5.80 -2.99 -28.72
C PRO A 9 4.98 -2.58 -27.71
N TRP A 10 4.53 -1.57 -27.77
CA TRP A 10 3.90 -1.04 -26.83
C TRP A 10 2.99 -1.93 -26.43
N LEU A 11 2.68 -2.50 -27.23
CA LEU A 11 1.75 -3.24 -26.97
C LEU A 11 2.23 -4.20 -26.19
N LEU A 12 3.35 -4.36 -26.19
CA LEU A 12 3.85 -5.32 -25.59
C LEU A 12 3.30 -5.56 -24.37
N GLY A 13 3.35 -4.76 -23.59
CA GLY A 13 2.90 -4.98 -22.29
C GLY A 13 1.50 -5.33 -22.21
N THR A 14 0.82 -4.75 -23.06
CA THR A 14 -0.59 -4.88 -22.93
C THR A 14 -1.01 -6.16 -23.44
N VAL A 15 -0.27 -6.60 -24.31
CA VAL A 15 -0.64 -7.68 -24.85
C VAL A 15 -0.58 -8.82 -24.09
N LYS A 16 0.17 -8.81 -23.19
CA LYS A 16 0.29 -9.92 -22.43
C LYS A 16 -0.98 -10.17 -21.83
N ASP A 17 -1.48 -11.23 -22.01
CA ASP A 17 -2.61 -11.65 -21.27
C ASP A 17 -2.25 -11.67 -19.82
N THR A 18 -2.87 -10.84 -19.10
CA THR A 18 -2.53 -10.68 -17.73
C THR A 18 -3.56 -11.30 -16.82
N THR A 19 -4.26 -12.30 -17.28
CA THR A 19 -5.27 -12.92 -16.44
C THR A 19 -4.66 -13.60 -15.24
N GLY A 20 -3.45 -14.07 -15.35
CA GLY A 20 -2.81 -14.75 -14.24
C GLY A 20 -3.37 -16.12 -13.95
N THR A 21 -4.25 -16.62 -14.79
CA THR A 21 -4.84 -17.93 -14.58
C THR A 21 -4.05 -19.03 -15.26
N THR A 22 -3.23 -18.68 -16.22
CA THR A 22 -2.39 -19.64 -16.90
C THR A 22 -0.98 -19.58 -16.33
N ALA A 23 -0.36 -20.72 -16.13
CA ALA A 23 1.00 -20.79 -15.60
C ALA A 23 1.94 -19.94 -16.47
N GLY A 24 2.72 -19.13 -15.83
CA GLY A 24 3.66 -18.24 -16.53
C GLY A 24 3.09 -16.91 -16.98
N THR A 25 1.80 -16.66 -16.81
CA THR A 25 1.24 -15.34 -17.09
C THR A 25 1.35 -14.44 -15.88
N VAL A 26 1.36 -13.14 -16.13
CA VAL A 26 1.44 -12.15 -15.06
C VAL A 26 0.12 -11.43 -14.98
N ARG A 27 -0.55 -11.60 -13.85
CA ARG A 27 -1.76 -10.86 -13.60
C ARG A 27 -1.41 -9.51 -12.99
N ASN A 28 -2.24 -8.57 -13.19
CA ASN A 28 -2.08 -7.23 -12.62
C ASN A 28 -0.86 -6.50 -13.15
N THR A 29 -0.53 -6.72 -14.40
CA THR A 29 0.63 -6.09 -15.01
C THR A 29 0.57 -4.57 -14.93
N GLY A 30 -0.61 -4.01 -14.93
CA GLY A 30 -0.77 -2.57 -14.81
C GLY A 30 -1.05 -2.09 -13.40
N ALA A 31 -1.01 -2.97 -12.41
CA ALA A 31 -1.25 -2.55 -11.04
C ALA A 31 -0.14 -1.62 -10.57
N THR A 32 -0.52 -0.51 -9.98
CA THR A 32 0.42 0.51 -9.55
C THR A 32 0.76 0.32 -8.08
N GLN A 33 2.05 0.29 -7.79
CA GLN A 33 2.54 0.36 -6.43
C GLN A 33 2.86 1.80 -6.09
N VAL A 34 2.33 2.27 -4.99
CA VAL A 34 2.47 3.65 -4.53
C VAL A 34 3.10 3.65 -3.16
N SER A 35 3.97 4.61 -2.93
CA SER A 35 4.52 4.90 -1.61
C SER A 35 4.18 6.33 -1.25
N GLN A 36 3.51 6.52 -0.12
CA GLN A 36 3.19 7.85 0.40
C GLN A 36 3.93 8.08 1.70
N GLN A 37 4.37 9.30 1.90
CA GLN A 37 5.08 9.71 3.11
C GLN A 37 4.36 10.89 3.75
N VAL A 38 4.23 10.82 5.07
CA VAL A 38 3.59 11.87 5.85
C VAL A 38 4.45 12.19 7.05
N PRO A 39 4.78 13.47 7.27
CA PRO A 39 5.52 13.86 8.46
C PRO A 39 4.72 13.52 9.70
N LEU A 40 5.39 12.97 10.70
CA LEU A 40 4.75 12.65 11.97
C LEU A 40 4.64 13.91 12.83
N VAL A 41 3.51 14.02 13.51
CA VAL A 41 3.26 15.09 14.48
C VAL A 41 3.16 14.44 15.84
N ALA A 42 4.06 14.82 16.73
CA ALA A 42 4.14 14.23 18.07
C ALA A 42 2.78 14.26 18.78
N GLY A 43 2.36 13.10 19.23
CA GLY A 43 1.09 12.97 19.96
C GLY A 43 -0.18 13.16 19.14
N SER A 44 -0.07 13.36 17.84
CA SER A 44 -1.22 13.56 16.96
C SER A 44 -1.32 12.48 15.91
N ALA A 45 -2.53 12.16 15.50
CA ALA A 45 -2.75 11.18 14.45
C ALA A 45 -2.39 11.77 13.09
N VAL A 46 -1.73 10.97 12.28
CA VAL A 46 -1.51 11.27 10.87
C VAL A 46 -2.21 10.19 10.04
N SER A 47 -2.60 10.53 8.85
CA SER A 47 -3.40 9.62 8.03
C SER A 47 -3.01 9.64 6.57
N VAL A 48 -3.20 8.49 5.94
CA VAL A 48 -3.02 8.30 4.51
C VAL A 48 -4.27 7.64 3.97
N TRP A 49 -4.83 8.17 2.89
CA TRP A 49 -5.96 7.55 2.22
C TRP A 49 -5.47 6.49 1.24
N ILE A 50 -6.07 5.33 1.32
CA ILE A 50 -5.73 4.17 0.50
C ILE A 50 -6.95 3.81 -0.34
N PRO A 51 -6.82 3.74 -1.67
CA PRO A 51 -7.95 3.43 -2.54
C PRO A 51 -8.54 2.06 -2.29
N ALA A 52 -9.84 1.95 -2.51
CA ALA A 52 -10.58 0.71 -2.39
C ALA A 52 -9.89 -0.45 -3.10
N GLY A 53 -9.95 -1.61 -2.53
CA GLY A 53 -9.38 -2.82 -3.11
C GLY A 53 -7.87 -2.95 -3.04
N SER A 54 -7.16 -1.94 -2.53
CA SER A 54 -5.70 -1.96 -2.48
C SER A 54 -5.15 -3.00 -1.51
N ILE A 55 -3.90 -3.41 -1.77
CA ILE A 55 -3.14 -4.27 -0.87
C ILE A 55 -2.13 -3.39 -0.17
N ILE A 56 -2.13 -3.41 1.16
CA ILE A 56 -1.09 -2.73 1.92
C ILE A 56 0.13 -3.63 1.96
N ARG A 57 1.24 -3.10 1.45
CA ARG A 57 2.48 -3.88 1.32
C ARG A 57 3.40 -3.68 2.51
N ASP A 58 3.47 -2.47 3.01
CA ASP A 58 4.37 -2.13 4.10
C ASP A 58 3.97 -0.83 4.76
N VAL A 59 4.27 -0.72 6.05
CA VAL A 59 4.13 0.52 6.82
C VAL A 59 5.39 0.65 7.66
N GLN A 60 6.08 1.76 7.51
CA GLN A 60 7.33 2.02 8.19
C GLN A 60 7.36 3.42 8.80
N THR A 61 8.13 3.57 9.85
CA THR A 61 8.46 4.90 10.38
C THR A 61 9.97 5.14 10.30
N TYR A 62 10.33 6.31 9.86
CA TYR A 62 11.71 6.78 9.87
C TYR A 62 11.80 7.82 10.97
N MET A 63 12.26 7.41 12.13
CA MET A 63 12.25 8.26 13.31
C MET A 63 13.58 8.96 13.50
N THR A 64 13.58 10.26 13.38
CA THR A 64 14.77 11.09 13.66
C THR A 64 14.94 11.32 15.15
N THR A 65 13.82 11.41 15.86
CA THR A 65 13.82 11.47 17.31
C THR A 65 12.85 10.42 17.80
N GLY A 66 13.34 9.49 18.57
CA GLY A 66 12.54 8.36 19.04
C GLY A 66 12.04 8.55 20.47
N ALA A 67 10.98 7.84 20.78
CA ALA A 67 10.44 7.69 22.11
C ALA A 67 10.01 6.25 22.30
N VAL A 68 9.83 5.84 23.54
CA VAL A 68 9.38 4.48 23.80
C VAL A 68 7.89 4.36 23.47
N GLY A 69 7.55 3.39 22.66
CA GLY A 69 6.16 3.11 22.34
C GLY A 69 6.00 2.28 21.07
N THR A 70 4.87 1.59 20.98
CA THR A 70 4.49 0.79 19.82
C THR A 70 3.04 1.07 19.49
N PRO A 71 2.73 2.29 19.00
CA PRO A 71 1.35 2.63 18.68
C PRO A 71 0.76 1.74 17.59
N ASN A 72 -0.56 1.66 17.62
CA ASN A 72 -1.29 0.88 16.63
C ASN A 72 -1.33 1.60 15.27
N VAL A 73 -1.31 0.81 14.23
CA VAL A 73 -1.66 1.24 12.88
C VAL A 73 -3.06 0.72 12.59
N THR A 74 -3.96 1.60 12.20
CA THR A 74 -5.34 1.22 11.90
C THR A 74 -5.67 1.52 10.44
N VAL A 75 -6.55 0.72 9.87
CA VAL A 75 -7.09 0.93 8.52
C VAL A 75 -8.59 0.81 8.62
N GLY A 76 -9.30 1.89 8.32
CA GLY A 76 -10.75 1.93 8.46
C GLY A 76 -11.22 1.59 9.87
N GLY A 77 -10.40 1.90 10.87
CA GLY A 77 -10.70 1.59 12.27
C GLY A 77 -10.23 0.21 12.74
N THR A 78 -9.77 -0.64 11.84
CA THR A 78 -9.26 -1.98 12.20
C THR A 78 -7.76 -1.91 12.45
N ILE A 79 -7.31 -2.41 13.58
CA ILE A 79 -5.87 -2.44 13.89
C ILE A 79 -5.21 -3.52 13.05
N ILE A 80 -4.28 -3.14 12.18
CA ILE A 80 -3.54 -4.08 11.35
C ILE A 80 -2.20 -4.49 11.98
N GLY A 81 -1.74 -3.73 12.94
CA GLY A 81 -0.48 -4.01 13.63
C GLY A 81 0.01 -2.82 14.43
N THR A 82 1.25 -2.87 14.80
CA THR A 82 1.93 -1.80 15.54
C THR A 82 3.24 -1.44 14.88
N VAL A 83 3.66 -0.19 15.02
CA VAL A 83 4.98 0.26 14.58
C VAL A 83 5.65 0.99 15.74
N SER A 84 6.90 0.66 15.99
CA SER A 84 7.66 1.30 17.06
C SER A 84 7.93 2.78 16.78
N THR A 85 8.03 3.56 17.85
CA THR A 85 8.47 4.95 17.79
C THR A 85 9.92 5.11 18.21
N ALA A 86 10.67 4.03 18.32
CA ALA A 86 12.10 4.11 18.62
C ALA A 86 12.84 4.83 17.49
N ALA A 87 13.96 5.46 17.81
CA ALA A 87 14.77 6.14 16.81
C ALA A 87 15.26 5.16 15.74
N GLY A 88 15.28 5.59 14.49
CA GLY A 88 15.71 4.78 13.36
C GLY A 88 14.56 4.31 12.49
N LEU A 89 14.79 3.24 11.74
CA LEU A 89 13.78 2.65 10.87
C LEU A 89 13.02 1.55 11.62
N ASN A 90 11.71 1.69 11.65
CA ASN A 90 10.86 0.67 12.27
C ASN A 90 9.80 0.21 11.27
N SER A 91 9.54 -1.08 11.27
CA SER A 91 8.56 -1.70 10.37
C SER A 91 7.34 -2.19 11.13
N LEU A 92 6.24 -2.35 10.42
CA LEU A 92 5.00 -2.86 10.95
C LEU A 92 5.17 -4.28 11.49
N VAL A 93 4.75 -4.47 12.74
CA VAL A 93 4.56 -5.80 13.31
C VAL A 93 3.08 -6.13 13.15
N VAL A 94 2.77 -7.05 12.26
CA VAL A 94 1.41 -7.33 11.84
C VAL A 94 0.62 -8.09 12.90
N THR A 95 -0.63 -7.70 13.09
CA THR A 95 -1.58 -8.47 13.89
C THR A 95 -2.16 -9.57 13.01
N ALA A 96 -1.80 -10.81 13.29
CA ALA A 96 -2.12 -11.95 12.43
C ALA A 96 -3.62 -12.08 12.10
N GLY A 97 -4.49 -11.81 13.04
CA GLY A 97 -5.93 -11.92 12.81
C GLY A 97 -6.50 -10.91 11.81
N ASN A 98 -5.76 -9.87 11.50
CA ASN A 98 -6.24 -8.77 10.66
C ASN A 98 -5.48 -8.64 9.32
N VAL A 99 -4.75 -9.67 8.93
CA VAL A 99 -4.03 -9.71 7.66
C VAL A 99 -4.98 -9.53 6.47
N GLY A 100 -6.22 -9.97 6.60
CA GLY A 100 -7.23 -9.78 5.56
C GLY A 100 -7.43 -8.32 5.16
N THR A 101 -7.38 -7.40 6.14
CA THR A 101 -7.51 -5.96 5.86
C THR A 101 -6.30 -5.42 5.08
N MET A 102 -5.12 -5.99 5.28
CA MET A 102 -3.95 -5.63 4.49
C MET A 102 -4.07 -6.19 3.07
N ALA A 103 -4.60 -7.38 2.93
CA ALA A 103 -4.73 -8.04 1.63
C ALA A 103 -5.78 -7.36 0.75
N ASN A 104 -6.74 -6.70 1.36
CA ASN A 104 -7.76 -5.94 0.65
C ASN A 104 -8.38 -4.95 1.63
N VAL A 105 -8.18 -3.67 1.39
CA VAL A 105 -8.71 -2.63 2.29
C VAL A 105 -10.23 -2.51 2.24
N GLY A 106 -10.88 -3.13 1.30
CA GLY A 106 -12.34 -3.17 1.21
C GLY A 106 -12.93 -2.50 -0.02
N ALA A 107 -14.25 -2.44 -0.07
CA ALA A 107 -14.98 -1.93 -1.22
C ALA A 107 -14.97 -0.41 -1.33
N THR A 108 -14.52 0.28 -0.31
CA THR A 108 -14.42 1.76 -0.29
C THR A 108 -13.00 2.16 0.09
N ASP A 109 -12.65 3.40 -0.20
CA ASP A 109 -11.36 3.94 0.21
C ASP A 109 -11.27 3.89 1.74
N ALA A 110 -10.12 3.55 2.24
CA ALA A 110 -9.88 3.42 3.67
C ALA A 110 -8.80 4.38 4.13
N GLN A 111 -8.95 4.86 5.35
CA GLN A 111 -7.96 5.71 5.95
C GLN A 111 -7.04 4.87 6.82
N LEU A 112 -5.75 4.89 6.49
CA LEU A 112 -4.74 4.33 7.37
C LEU A 112 -4.33 5.43 8.33
N SER A 113 -4.35 5.16 9.62
CA SER A 113 -4.01 6.13 10.66
C SER A 113 -2.97 5.59 11.61
N TYR A 114 -2.11 6.48 12.06
CA TYR A 114 -1.07 6.21 13.03
C TYR A 114 -0.86 7.44 13.93
N THR A 115 -0.70 7.21 15.22
CA THR A 115 -0.45 8.31 16.17
C THR A 115 0.91 8.09 16.81
N ALA A 116 1.84 8.96 16.49
CA ALA A 116 3.17 8.91 17.10
C ALA A 116 3.09 9.30 18.57
N THR A 117 3.97 8.75 19.39
CA THR A 117 4.05 9.14 20.78
C THR A 117 4.55 10.57 20.91
N ALA A 118 4.25 11.21 22.03
CA ALA A 118 4.76 12.53 22.32
C ALA A 118 6.29 12.51 22.29
N ALA A 119 6.88 13.59 21.85
CA ALA A 119 8.31 13.77 21.76
C ALA A 119 8.99 12.92 20.65
N SER A 120 8.24 12.24 19.80
CA SER A 120 8.80 11.59 18.66
C SER A 120 8.70 12.47 17.42
N ALA A 121 9.67 12.36 16.52
CA ALA A 121 9.67 13.08 15.26
C ALA A 121 10.21 12.18 14.14
N GLY A 122 9.61 12.30 12.97
CA GLY A 122 10.01 11.48 11.84
C GLY A 122 8.97 11.50 10.74
N VAL A 123 8.96 10.44 9.94
CA VAL A 123 8.07 10.30 8.80
C VAL A 123 7.43 8.91 8.83
N LEU A 124 6.14 8.86 8.55
CA LEU A 124 5.44 7.62 8.27
C LEU A 124 5.49 7.36 6.76
N SER A 125 5.88 6.18 6.36
CA SER A 125 5.88 5.74 4.96
C SER A 125 4.93 4.55 4.81
N VAL A 126 4.00 4.66 3.88
CA VAL A 126 3.04 3.60 3.60
C VAL A 126 3.16 3.20 2.15
N THR A 127 3.35 1.93 1.89
CA THR A 127 3.43 1.38 0.54
C THR A 127 2.27 0.43 0.30
N TYR A 128 1.58 0.62 -0.81
CA TYR A 128 0.44 -0.21 -1.17
C TYR A 128 0.33 -0.39 -2.68
N THR A 129 -0.33 -1.46 -3.09
CA THR A 129 -0.61 -1.73 -4.50
C THR A 129 -2.06 -1.37 -4.79
N VAL A 130 -2.27 -0.49 -5.76
CA VAL A 130 -3.61 -0.06 -6.15
C VAL A 130 -4.25 -1.12 -7.03
N ARG A 131 -5.49 -1.47 -6.71
CA ARG A 131 -6.30 -2.40 -7.49
C ARG A 131 -7.71 -1.84 -7.61
N GLY A 132 -8.55 -2.47 -8.40
CA GLY A 132 -9.97 -2.16 -8.40
C GLY A 132 -10.62 -2.58 -7.08
N SER A 133 -11.78 -2.03 -6.79
CA SER A 133 -12.49 -2.30 -5.53
C SER A 133 -12.89 -3.77 -5.37
N ASP A 134 -12.90 -4.52 -6.46
CA ASP A 134 -13.13 -5.97 -6.44
C ASP A 134 -11.86 -6.76 -6.11
N GLY A 135 -10.76 -6.07 -5.86
CA GLY A 135 -9.49 -6.71 -5.58
C GLY A 135 -8.72 -7.15 -6.82
N VAL A 136 -9.15 -6.75 -7.99
CA VAL A 136 -8.47 -7.08 -9.24
C VAL A 136 -7.66 -5.89 -9.70
N GLY A 137 -6.43 -6.13 -10.10
CA GLY A 137 -5.61 -5.09 -10.70
C GLY A 137 -5.87 -5.00 -12.20
N TYR A 138 -5.92 -3.81 -12.70
CA TYR A 138 -6.09 -3.56 -14.12
C TYR A 138 -4.89 -2.79 -14.67
N PRO A 139 -4.48 -3.08 -15.90
CA PRO A 139 -3.44 -2.29 -16.54
C PRO A 139 -3.86 -0.83 -16.66
N VAL A 140 -2.89 0.04 -16.60
CA VAL A 140 -3.14 1.48 -16.75
C VAL A 140 -3.78 1.73 -18.12
N GLY A 141 -4.87 2.48 -18.11
CA GLY A 141 -5.59 2.79 -19.33
C GLY A 141 -6.56 1.73 -19.81
N GLN A 142 -6.63 0.61 -19.10
CA GLN A 142 -7.56 -0.44 -19.44
C GLN A 142 -8.71 -0.44 -18.44
N GLN A 143 -9.90 -0.28 -18.96
CA GLN A 143 -11.11 -0.26 -18.18
C GLN A 143 -12.03 -1.35 -18.67
N ASN A 144 -12.63 -2.06 -17.78
CA ASN A 144 -13.56 -3.10 -18.15
C ASN A 144 -14.97 -2.77 -17.76
#